data_18a4db847c4fa04ebd9781fc9eec3c98
#
_entry.id   18a4db847c4fa04ebd9781fc9eec3c98
#
_cell.length_a   1.000
_cell.length_b   1.000
_cell.length_c   1.000
_cell.angle_alpha   90.00
_cell.angle_beta   90.00
_cell.angle_gamma   90.00
#
_symmetry.space_group_name_H-M   'P 1'
#
loop_
_entity.id
_entity.type
_entity.pdbx_description
1 polymer ?
#
loop_
_entity_poly.entity_id
_entity_poly.type
_entity_poly.pdbx_seq_one_letter_code
_entity_poly.pdbx_strand_id
1 'polypeptide(L)'
;MKKLLLATAIAALSVSAAQAAPTLYGKAFVTTDYVNAELDRETMDGDTSISTDSDSVQINSNLSRLGFKGSEAMTANTDVIYQLEYGINIDDSGEDNIAFKSRDTYLGLVNKDFGQFRFGRNYSVSDYINNVTVTEGYWYNIGSSSLDEGTLSEALTLTDGSRINNSIIWFAPKYNDLPLELALQYSADEDFVSDSNDRDNGYGASLMYNPGNGFTAGIALDDDMSIDGEILRGSATIDLSKYSAYPVKLGALYQQADYDGADEEDGLIISAKMGLANFARPATVYLQYNKTENLSGLNGNDSDQVVLGGTYSFKDNMIAHAYIGQNSADLDNGLFIVRDAETDQAGEVIDARGDADVFAIGAGLEYLF
;
A
#
# COMPACT_ATOMS: atom_id res chain seq x y z
N MET A 1 -26.70 21.60 15.52
CA MET A 1 -25.81 22.74 15.36
C MET A 1 -24.48 22.40 14.66
N LYS A 2 -23.86 21.21 14.90
CA LYS A 2 -22.59 20.81 14.23
C LYS A 2 -22.71 20.60 12.70
N LYS A 3 -23.88 20.18 12.19
CA LYS A 3 -24.12 19.99 10.76
C LYS A 3 -24.27 21.27 9.95
N LEU A 4 -24.65 22.37 10.60
CA LEU A 4 -24.76 23.70 9.96
C LEU A 4 -23.39 24.37 9.77
N LEU A 5 -22.41 24.07 10.67
CA LEU A 5 -21.05 24.62 10.59
C LEU A 5 -20.27 24.06 9.38
N LEU A 6 -20.49 22.79 9.02
CA LEU A 6 -19.84 22.16 7.86
C LEU A 6 -20.38 22.75 6.55
N ALA A 7 -21.69 22.94 6.44
CA ALA A 7 -22.33 23.56 5.27
C ALA A 7 -21.94 25.04 5.09
N THR A 8 -21.72 25.76 6.19
CA THR A 8 -21.28 27.16 6.16
C THR A 8 -19.80 27.29 5.77
N ALA A 9 -18.95 26.34 6.16
CA ALA A 9 -17.55 26.32 5.74
C ALA A 9 -17.40 26.05 4.22
N ILE A 10 -18.21 25.15 3.66
CA ILE A 10 -18.23 24.89 2.20
C ILE A 10 -18.77 26.09 1.42
N ALA A 11 -19.80 26.78 1.94
CA ALA A 11 -20.38 27.99 1.30
C ALA A 11 -19.45 29.23 1.40
N ALA A 12 -18.61 29.32 2.46
CA ALA A 12 -17.67 30.44 2.60
C ALA A 12 -16.46 30.32 1.66
N LEU A 13 -16.11 29.10 1.21
CA LEU A 13 -15.05 28.84 0.22
C LEU A 13 -15.47 29.20 -1.23
N SER A 14 -16.75 29.44 -1.47
CA SER A 14 -17.27 29.71 -2.82
C SER A 14 -17.37 31.23 -3.18
N VAL A 15 -16.92 32.16 -2.33
CA VAL A 15 -17.21 33.59 -2.48
C VAL A 15 -15.98 34.47 -2.76
N SER A 16 -14.76 33.95 -2.85
CA SER A 16 -13.61 34.79 -3.26
C SER A 16 -13.18 34.47 -4.69
N ALA A 17 -13.44 35.44 -5.57
CA ALA A 17 -13.11 35.39 -6.98
C ALA A 17 -11.60 35.21 -7.25
N ALA A 18 -11.29 34.45 -8.26
CA ALA A 18 -10.00 34.32 -8.96
C ALA A 18 -8.85 33.54 -8.28
N GLN A 19 -9.08 32.83 -7.21
CA GLN A 19 -8.16 31.80 -6.70
C GLN A 19 -8.66 30.45 -7.20
N ALA A 20 -7.76 29.54 -7.56
CA ALA A 20 -8.15 28.20 -8.00
C ALA A 20 -8.95 27.51 -6.88
N ALA A 21 -10.25 27.33 -7.11
CA ALA A 21 -11.11 26.67 -6.13
C ALA A 21 -10.53 25.29 -5.79
N PRO A 22 -10.59 24.86 -4.52
CA PRO A 22 -10.17 23.53 -4.14
C PRO A 22 -10.83 22.47 -5.03
N THR A 23 -10.05 21.56 -5.57
CA THR A 23 -10.58 20.42 -6.31
C THR A 23 -11.00 19.36 -5.31
N LEU A 24 -12.28 19.03 -5.28
CA LEU A 24 -12.80 17.83 -4.62
C LEU A 24 -12.54 16.65 -5.55
N TYR A 25 -12.02 15.55 -5.01
CA TYR A 25 -11.82 14.31 -5.73
C TYR A 25 -12.01 13.12 -4.78
N GLY A 26 -12.20 11.97 -5.35
CA GLY A 26 -12.32 10.76 -4.54
C GLY A 26 -12.40 9.49 -5.36
N LYS A 27 -12.45 8.39 -4.63
CA LYS A 27 -12.66 7.05 -5.13
C LYS A 27 -13.63 6.33 -4.22
N ALA A 28 -14.66 5.71 -4.80
CA ALA A 28 -15.48 4.71 -4.15
C ALA A 28 -15.21 3.37 -4.85
N PHE A 29 -14.65 2.42 -4.13
CA PHE A 29 -14.34 1.09 -4.67
C PHE A 29 -14.83 0.03 -3.69
N VAL A 30 -15.86 -0.74 -4.11
CA VAL A 30 -16.43 -1.83 -3.33
C VAL A 30 -16.31 -3.12 -4.11
N THR A 31 -15.93 -4.17 -3.41
CA THR A 31 -15.90 -5.53 -3.93
C THR A 31 -16.81 -6.44 -3.10
N THR A 32 -17.18 -7.56 -3.70
CA THR A 32 -17.75 -8.71 -3.01
C THR A 32 -16.79 -9.86 -3.22
N ASP A 33 -16.28 -10.40 -2.14
CA ASP A 33 -15.23 -11.39 -2.11
C ASP A 33 -15.71 -12.64 -1.36
N TYR A 34 -15.51 -13.82 -1.95
CA TYR A 34 -15.50 -15.05 -1.20
C TYR A 34 -14.07 -15.32 -0.77
N VAL A 35 -13.87 -15.46 0.52
CA VAL A 35 -12.55 -15.68 1.14
C VAL A 35 -12.62 -16.99 1.92
N ASN A 36 -11.65 -17.86 1.72
CA ASN A 36 -11.35 -18.99 2.58
C ASN A 36 -9.95 -18.78 3.15
N ALA A 37 -9.83 -18.83 4.46
CA ALA A 37 -8.57 -18.67 5.19
C ALA A 37 -8.39 -19.85 6.15
N GLU A 38 -7.25 -20.51 6.05
CA GLU A 38 -6.85 -21.66 6.88
C GLU A 38 -5.55 -21.32 7.61
N LEU A 39 -5.49 -21.59 8.90
CA LEU A 39 -4.30 -21.44 9.73
C LEU A 39 -4.11 -22.70 10.58
N ASP A 40 -3.12 -23.46 10.23
CA ASP A 40 -2.67 -24.65 10.98
C ASP A 40 -1.52 -24.25 11.89
N ARG A 41 -1.59 -24.65 13.17
CA ARG A 41 -0.57 -24.39 14.17
C ARG A 41 -0.21 -25.65 14.93
N GLU A 42 1.06 -25.87 15.15
CA GLU A 42 1.60 -26.99 15.94
C GLU A 42 2.65 -26.46 16.93
N THR A 43 2.58 -26.92 18.18
CA THR A 43 3.63 -26.58 19.15
C THR A 43 4.98 -27.15 18.71
N MET A 44 6.09 -26.51 19.09
CA MET A 44 7.44 -26.91 18.68
C MET A 44 7.81 -28.35 19.09
N ASP A 45 7.19 -28.89 20.13
CA ASP A 45 7.34 -30.29 20.58
C ASP A 45 6.39 -31.29 19.86
N GLY A 46 5.43 -30.78 19.06
CA GLY A 46 4.46 -31.58 18.34
C GLY A 46 3.32 -32.16 19.19
N ASP A 47 3.23 -31.75 20.47
CA ASP A 47 2.25 -32.34 21.41
C ASP A 47 0.82 -31.78 21.21
N THR A 48 0.70 -30.60 20.61
CA THR A 48 -0.59 -29.93 20.39
C THR A 48 -0.65 -29.35 18.98
N SER A 49 -1.74 -29.60 18.26
CA SER A 49 -2.03 -28.96 16.97
C SER A 49 -3.42 -28.36 16.98
N ILE A 50 -3.59 -27.20 16.34
CA ILE A 50 -4.84 -26.50 16.16
C ILE A 50 -4.96 -26.07 14.70
N SER A 51 -6.04 -26.47 14.04
CA SER A 51 -6.43 -25.99 12.73
C SER A 51 -7.62 -25.03 12.87
N THR A 52 -7.54 -23.90 12.19
CA THR A 52 -8.62 -22.91 12.10
C THR A 52 -8.94 -22.69 10.63
N ASP A 53 -10.13 -23.08 10.21
CA ASP A 53 -10.64 -22.87 8.86
C ASP A 53 -11.83 -21.91 8.94
N SER A 54 -11.82 -20.89 8.08
CA SER A 54 -12.87 -19.88 8.03
C SER A 54 -13.19 -19.56 6.58
N ASP A 55 -14.47 -19.66 6.21
CA ASP A 55 -14.94 -19.19 4.92
C ASP A 55 -16.03 -18.12 5.11
N SER A 56 -15.99 -17.11 4.26
CA SER A 56 -16.94 -15.99 4.34
C SER A 56 -17.17 -15.33 2.98
N VAL A 57 -18.32 -14.71 2.85
CA VAL A 57 -18.59 -13.74 1.79
C VAL A 57 -18.53 -12.36 2.41
N GLN A 58 -17.62 -11.55 1.92
CA GLN A 58 -17.33 -10.22 2.44
C GLN A 58 -17.75 -9.15 1.44
N ILE A 59 -18.11 -7.97 1.93
CA ILE A 59 -18.25 -6.75 1.13
C ILE A 59 -17.17 -5.81 1.64
N ASN A 60 -16.21 -5.46 0.78
CA ASN A 60 -15.00 -4.75 1.19
C ASN A 60 -14.90 -3.38 0.52
N SER A 61 -14.53 -2.37 1.30
CA SER A 61 -14.18 -1.04 0.84
C SER A 61 -12.68 -0.97 0.52
N ASN A 62 -12.34 -1.01 -0.78
CA ASN A 62 -10.96 -1.10 -1.21
C ASN A 62 -10.36 0.28 -1.51
N LEU A 63 -9.58 0.83 -0.57
CA LEU A 63 -8.91 2.13 -0.71
C LEU A 63 -9.86 3.26 -1.12
N SER A 64 -11.13 3.19 -0.71
CA SER A 64 -12.08 4.28 -0.91
C SER A 64 -11.58 5.52 -0.17
N ARG A 65 -11.75 6.69 -0.79
CA ARG A 65 -11.17 7.93 -0.28
C ARG A 65 -11.90 9.17 -0.76
N LEU A 66 -11.76 10.21 0.02
CA LEU A 66 -12.23 11.57 -0.27
C LEU A 66 -11.09 12.54 -0.04
N GLY A 67 -10.86 13.47 -0.96
CA GLY A 67 -9.77 14.44 -0.82
C GLY A 67 -10.10 15.82 -1.38
N PHE A 68 -9.37 16.80 -0.87
CA PHE A 68 -9.34 18.17 -1.36
C PHE A 68 -7.89 18.51 -1.70
N LYS A 69 -7.66 19.10 -2.85
CA LYS A 69 -6.34 19.57 -3.25
C LYS A 69 -6.45 20.91 -3.97
N GLY A 70 -5.40 21.68 -3.89
CA GLY A 70 -5.33 22.96 -4.56
C GLY A 70 -3.92 23.52 -4.65
N SER A 71 -3.79 24.57 -5.43
CA SER A 71 -2.56 25.32 -5.61
C SER A 71 -2.89 26.80 -5.69
N GLU A 72 -2.05 27.65 -5.07
CA GLU A 72 -2.15 29.09 -5.11
C GLU A 72 -0.77 29.72 -5.37
N ALA A 73 -0.72 30.68 -6.30
CA ALA A 73 0.53 31.37 -6.61
C ALA A 73 0.94 32.25 -5.41
N MET A 74 2.12 31.97 -4.84
CA MET A 74 2.73 32.77 -3.79
C MET A 74 3.66 33.85 -4.37
N THR A 75 4.41 33.49 -5.41
CA THR A 75 5.29 34.39 -6.18
C THR A 75 5.24 34.04 -7.67
N ALA A 76 5.99 34.76 -8.51
CA ALA A 76 6.09 34.43 -9.95
C ALA A 76 6.66 33.03 -10.24
N ASN A 77 7.44 32.47 -9.30
CA ASN A 77 8.15 31.20 -9.47
C ASN A 77 7.76 30.13 -8.45
N THR A 78 6.88 30.46 -7.48
CA THR A 78 6.56 29.55 -6.37
C THR A 78 5.06 29.54 -6.14
N ASP A 79 4.49 28.35 -6.09
CA ASP A 79 3.11 28.10 -5.69
C ASP A 79 3.07 27.38 -4.34
N VAL A 80 2.10 27.74 -3.51
CA VAL A 80 1.69 26.91 -2.36
C VAL A 80 0.76 25.82 -2.88
N ILE A 81 0.99 24.58 -2.47
CA ILE A 81 0.13 23.46 -2.77
C ILE A 81 -0.36 22.82 -1.48
N TYR A 82 -1.52 22.19 -1.53
CA TYR A 82 -2.01 21.38 -0.43
C TYR A 82 -2.80 20.18 -0.94
N GLN A 83 -2.81 19.12 -0.14
CA GLN A 83 -3.67 17.97 -0.29
C GLN A 83 -4.13 17.53 1.09
N LEU A 84 -5.42 17.26 1.23
CA LEU A 84 -6.04 16.68 2.41
C LEU A 84 -6.83 15.47 1.93
N GLU A 85 -6.23 14.28 2.01
CA GLU A 85 -6.83 13.02 1.57
C GLU A 85 -7.14 12.14 2.78
N TYR A 86 -8.34 11.61 2.81
CA TYR A 86 -8.81 10.70 3.85
C TYR A 86 -9.36 9.42 3.23
N GLY A 87 -8.92 8.28 3.74
CA GLY A 87 -9.56 6.99 3.52
C GLY A 87 -10.93 6.99 4.19
N ILE A 88 -11.89 6.38 3.52
CA ILE A 88 -13.25 6.20 4.03
C ILE A 88 -13.66 4.74 3.88
N ASN A 89 -14.28 4.19 4.91
CA ASN A 89 -14.96 2.90 4.80
C ASN A 89 -16.40 3.16 4.33
N ILE A 90 -16.81 2.46 3.28
CA ILE A 90 -18.17 2.59 2.72
C ILE A 90 -18.99 1.31 2.88
N ASP A 91 -18.40 0.27 3.41
CA ASP A 91 -18.98 -1.03 3.75
C ASP A 91 -19.42 -1.13 5.22
N ASP A 92 -18.69 -0.45 6.12
CA ASP A 92 -18.98 -0.44 7.56
C ASP A 92 -18.70 0.93 8.22
N SER A 93 -18.76 0.99 9.55
CA SER A 93 -18.42 2.20 10.32
C SER A 93 -16.91 2.42 10.56
N GLY A 94 -16.06 1.46 10.15
CA GLY A 94 -14.63 1.41 10.43
C GLY A 94 -14.32 0.95 11.85
N GLU A 95 -13.08 0.53 12.08
CA GLU A 95 -12.57 0.21 13.41
C GLU A 95 -12.69 1.43 14.34
N ASP A 96 -13.04 1.24 15.59
CA ASP A 96 -13.19 2.29 16.60
C ASP A 96 -14.15 3.45 16.21
N ASN A 97 -15.07 3.22 15.28
CA ASN A 97 -15.95 4.25 14.71
C ASN A 97 -15.21 5.42 14.03
N ILE A 98 -14.00 5.20 13.55
CA ILE A 98 -13.23 6.20 12.79
C ILE A 98 -13.60 6.08 11.32
N ALA A 99 -14.49 6.96 10.86
CA ALA A 99 -14.92 7.01 9.46
C ALA A 99 -13.88 7.58 8.49
N PHE A 100 -12.87 8.29 9.00
CA PHE A 100 -11.85 8.98 8.21
C PHE A 100 -10.45 8.70 8.75
N LYS A 101 -9.62 8.01 7.96
CA LYS A 101 -8.19 7.80 8.26
C LYS A 101 -7.35 8.74 7.39
N SER A 102 -6.42 9.50 7.99
CA SER A 102 -5.53 10.37 7.23
C SER A 102 -4.67 9.55 6.25
N ARG A 103 -4.65 10.00 4.98
CA ARG A 103 -3.80 9.44 3.91
C ARG A 103 -2.73 10.47 3.55
N ASP A 104 -2.55 10.82 2.27
CA ASP A 104 -1.65 11.88 1.85
C ASP A 104 -2.23 13.24 2.25
N THR A 105 -1.70 13.80 3.34
CA THR A 105 -2.19 15.04 3.92
C THR A 105 -1.01 15.95 4.20
N TYR A 106 -0.83 16.97 3.37
CA TYR A 106 0.32 17.86 3.41
C TYR A 106 0.00 19.28 2.96
N LEU A 107 0.83 20.22 3.42
CA LEU A 107 1.04 21.54 2.83
C LEU A 107 2.39 21.52 2.11
N GLY A 108 2.52 22.20 0.98
CA GLY A 108 3.76 22.15 0.22
C GLY A 108 4.06 23.43 -0.58
N LEU A 109 5.23 23.45 -1.16
CA LEU A 109 5.70 24.48 -2.06
C LEU A 109 6.20 23.84 -3.35
N VAL A 110 5.81 24.41 -4.49
CA VAL A 110 6.36 24.05 -5.80
C VAL A 110 7.11 25.27 -6.34
N ASN A 111 8.39 25.13 -6.55
CA ASN A 111 9.22 26.16 -7.15
C ASN A 111 9.83 25.66 -8.46
N LYS A 112 9.85 26.47 -9.49
CA LYS A 112 10.29 26.08 -10.83
C LYS A 112 11.77 25.70 -10.90
N ASP A 113 12.60 26.29 -10.02
CA ASP A 113 14.05 26.11 -10.00
C ASP A 113 14.49 25.08 -8.94
N PHE A 114 13.75 24.97 -7.82
CA PHE A 114 14.14 24.16 -6.68
C PHE A 114 13.28 22.89 -6.50
N GLY A 115 12.23 22.70 -7.32
CA GLY A 115 11.38 21.53 -7.25
C GLY A 115 10.24 21.69 -6.24
N GLN A 116 9.79 20.57 -5.68
CA GLN A 116 8.60 20.52 -4.83
C GLN A 116 8.97 20.02 -3.45
N PHE A 117 8.49 20.72 -2.41
CA PHE A 117 8.54 20.29 -1.01
C PHE A 117 7.12 20.02 -0.51
N ARG A 118 6.94 18.95 0.27
CA ARG A 118 5.70 18.65 0.99
C ARG A 118 6.02 18.41 2.45
N PHE A 119 5.19 18.95 3.34
CA PHE A 119 5.33 18.88 4.78
C PHE A 119 4.07 18.25 5.35
N GLY A 120 4.16 17.15 6.07
CA GLY A 120 3.05 16.44 6.69
C GLY A 120 3.13 14.93 6.54
N ARG A 121 1.99 14.27 6.26
CA ARG A 121 1.92 12.84 6.01
C ARG A 121 2.03 12.58 4.50
N ASN A 122 3.06 11.88 4.09
CA ASN A 122 3.38 11.62 2.68
C ASN A 122 3.60 10.13 2.45
N TYR A 123 3.47 9.65 1.22
CA TYR A 123 3.98 8.32 0.86
C TYR A 123 5.48 8.23 1.13
N SER A 124 5.95 7.02 1.48
CA SER A 124 7.38 6.70 1.51
C SER A 124 8.00 6.86 0.11
N VAL A 125 9.29 7.15 0.08
CA VAL A 125 10.04 7.23 -1.19
C VAL A 125 10.00 5.94 -1.98
N SER A 126 9.85 4.78 -1.35
CA SER A 126 9.74 3.47 -1.99
C SER A 126 8.48 3.30 -2.85
N ASP A 127 7.39 4.01 -2.51
CA ASP A 127 6.16 4.03 -3.31
C ASP A 127 6.32 4.70 -4.68
N TYR A 128 7.22 5.68 -4.80
CA TYR A 128 7.42 6.42 -6.06
C TYR A 128 8.14 5.60 -7.14
N ILE A 129 8.70 4.46 -6.79
CA ILE A 129 9.27 3.52 -7.75
C ILE A 129 8.42 2.25 -7.94
N ASN A 130 7.33 2.09 -7.17
CA ASN A 130 6.42 0.94 -7.31
C ASN A 130 5.45 1.15 -8.47
N ASN A 131 5.86 0.76 -9.67
CA ASN A 131 5.03 0.72 -10.88
C ASN A 131 4.86 -0.71 -11.42
N VAL A 132 5.14 -1.70 -10.59
CA VAL A 132 5.18 -3.13 -10.89
C VAL A 132 3.89 -3.83 -10.49
N THR A 133 3.33 -3.49 -9.32
CA THR A 133 2.11 -4.11 -8.81
C THR A 133 0.92 -3.84 -9.71
N VAL A 134 0.11 -4.87 -9.97
CA VAL A 134 -1.05 -4.82 -10.88
C VAL A 134 -2.32 -5.37 -10.26
N THR A 135 -2.24 -5.93 -9.05
CA THR A 135 -3.37 -6.49 -8.30
C THR A 135 -4.26 -5.40 -7.74
N GLU A 136 -5.55 -5.70 -7.60
CA GLU A 136 -6.59 -4.77 -7.13
C GLU A 136 -7.56 -5.50 -6.19
N GLY A 137 -8.39 -4.74 -5.48
CA GLY A 137 -9.41 -5.27 -4.57
C GLY A 137 -8.80 -5.98 -3.38
N TYR A 138 -9.31 -7.14 -3.01
CA TYR A 138 -8.82 -7.94 -1.89
C TYR A 138 -7.30 -8.21 -1.97
N TRP A 139 -6.77 -8.38 -3.18
CA TRP A 139 -5.36 -8.67 -3.44
C TRP A 139 -4.48 -7.41 -3.64
N TYR A 140 -5.04 -6.21 -3.46
CA TYR A 140 -4.25 -4.98 -3.41
C TYR A 140 -3.49 -4.93 -2.08
N ASN A 141 -2.48 -5.75 -1.96
CA ASN A 141 -1.85 -6.02 -0.69
C ASN A 141 -0.35 -6.18 -0.90
N ILE A 142 0.39 -5.13 -0.59
CA ILE A 142 1.79 -5.19 -0.21
C ILE A 142 1.83 -4.67 1.22
N GLY A 143 2.60 -5.30 2.10
CA GLY A 143 2.78 -4.85 3.47
C GLY A 143 1.81 -5.45 4.47
N SER A 144 1.22 -6.60 4.17
CA SER A 144 0.43 -7.39 5.10
C SER A 144 1.27 -8.53 5.64
N SER A 145 2.03 -8.26 6.69
CA SER A 145 2.92 -9.24 7.32
C SER A 145 2.51 -9.58 8.76
N SER A 146 1.43 -8.99 9.28
CA SER A 146 0.98 -9.23 10.64
C SER A 146 -0.04 -10.37 10.71
N LEU A 147 0.26 -11.34 11.55
CA LEU A 147 -0.69 -12.33 12.04
C LEU A 147 -1.34 -11.75 13.30
N ASP A 148 -2.63 -11.41 13.24
CA ASP A 148 -3.39 -11.17 14.45
C ASP A 148 -3.56 -12.47 15.23
N GLU A 149 -3.47 -12.39 16.56
CA GLU A 149 -3.56 -13.51 17.48
C GLU A 149 -4.75 -14.44 17.13
N GLY A 150 -4.46 -15.52 16.40
CA GLY A 150 -5.42 -16.60 16.13
C GLY A 150 -6.36 -16.43 14.96
N THR A 151 -6.25 -15.37 14.16
CA THR A 151 -7.04 -15.20 12.94
C THR A 151 -6.16 -14.76 11.77
N LEU A 152 -6.27 -15.47 10.65
CA LEU A 152 -5.70 -15.08 9.38
C LEU A 152 -6.79 -14.35 8.59
N SER A 153 -6.67 -13.03 8.47
CA SER A 153 -7.67 -12.20 7.79
C SER A 153 -7.20 -11.68 6.43
N GLU A 154 -5.89 -11.69 6.18
CA GLU A 154 -5.28 -11.13 4.99
C GLU A 154 -4.14 -12.01 4.48
N ALA A 155 -3.79 -11.84 3.21
CA ALA A 155 -2.64 -12.49 2.61
C ALA A 155 -1.32 -11.95 3.20
N LEU A 156 -0.38 -12.82 3.48
CA LEU A 156 0.94 -12.46 4.00
C LEU A 156 1.89 -12.16 2.83
N THR A 157 2.46 -10.97 2.79
CA THR A 157 3.37 -10.54 1.72
C THR A 157 4.48 -9.65 2.28
N LEU A 158 5.47 -9.34 1.42
CA LEU A 158 6.60 -8.48 1.77
C LEU A 158 6.13 -7.15 2.40
N THR A 159 6.93 -6.65 3.34
CA THR A 159 6.67 -5.37 3.99
C THR A 159 6.62 -4.21 2.99
N ASP A 160 5.84 -3.18 3.27
CA ASP A 160 5.73 -2.00 2.42
C ASP A 160 5.93 -0.71 3.20
N GLY A 161 6.71 0.17 2.60
CA GLY A 161 6.84 1.54 3.06
C GLY A 161 5.56 2.31 2.81
N SER A 162 4.64 2.29 3.74
CA SER A 162 3.34 2.94 3.59
C SER A 162 3.43 4.48 3.60
N ARG A 163 2.68 5.15 4.41
CA ARG A 163 2.72 6.63 4.56
C ARG A 163 3.43 7.03 5.81
N ILE A 164 4.40 7.89 5.65
CA ILE A 164 5.28 8.39 6.71
C ILE A 164 4.67 9.64 7.33
N ASN A 165 4.50 9.62 8.64
CA ASN A 165 4.07 10.77 9.45
C ASN A 165 5.22 11.78 9.60
N ASN A 166 4.88 13.01 10.00
CA ASN A 166 5.84 14.05 10.41
C ASN A 166 6.99 14.21 9.42
N SER A 167 6.69 14.06 8.11
CA SER A 167 7.73 13.97 7.09
C SER A 167 7.82 15.20 6.21
N ILE A 168 9.03 15.44 5.72
CA ILE A 168 9.33 16.40 4.67
C ILE A 168 9.83 15.58 3.47
N ILE A 169 9.15 15.70 2.33
CA ILE A 169 9.62 15.11 1.10
C ILE A 169 9.92 16.20 0.06
N TRP A 170 11.08 16.07 -0.57
CA TRP A 170 11.50 16.92 -1.68
C TRP A 170 11.58 16.14 -2.97
N PHE A 171 10.97 16.67 -4.00
CA PHE A 171 11.08 16.19 -5.37
C PHE A 171 11.93 17.16 -6.17
N ALA A 172 13.00 16.65 -6.76
CA ALA A 172 13.89 17.44 -7.60
C ALA A 172 13.15 18.02 -8.82
N PRO A 173 13.51 19.22 -9.27
CA PRO A 173 13.01 19.75 -10.53
C PRO A 173 13.53 18.90 -11.69
N LYS A 174 12.79 18.85 -12.79
CA LYS A 174 13.29 18.26 -14.03
C LYS A 174 14.44 19.10 -14.55
N TYR A 175 15.59 18.47 -14.73
CA TYR A 175 16.82 19.15 -15.16
C TYR A 175 17.22 18.69 -16.58
N ASN A 176 17.30 19.64 -17.51
CA ASN A 176 17.77 19.43 -18.91
C ASN A 176 17.11 18.24 -19.61
N ASP A 177 15.80 18.04 -19.44
CA ASP A 177 15.03 16.93 -20.01
C ASP A 177 15.59 15.53 -19.66
N LEU A 178 16.38 15.42 -18.59
CA LEU A 178 16.84 14.13 -18.09
C LEU A 178 15.62 13.31 -17.65
N PRO A 179 15.54 12.05 -18.08
CA PRO A 179 14.42 11.16 -17.74
C PRO A 179 14.57 10.57 -16.31
N LEU A 180 14.99 11.40 -15.37
CA LEU A 180 15.23 11.04 -13.98
C LEU A 180 14.26 11.79 -13.07
N GLU A 181 13.69 11.08 -12.11
CA GLU A 181 12.84 11.62 -11.05
C GLU A 181 13.49 11.22 -9.71
N LEU A 182 13.96 12.22 -8.96
CA LEU A 182 14.61 12.06 -7.66
C LEU A 182 13.68 12.57 -6.58
N ALA A 183 13.48 11.78 -5.53
CA ALA A 183 12.85 12.22 -4.28
C ALA A 183 13.79 11.95 -3.09
N LEU A 184 13.78 12.87 -2.12
CA LEU A 184 14.44 12.72 -0.82
C LEU A 184 13.41 12.96 0.27
N GLN A 185 13.43 12.15 1.33
CA GLN A 185 12.49 12.23 2.44
C GLN A 185 13.22 12.21 3.77
N TYR A 186 12.69 12.94 4.71
CA TYR A 186 13.08 12.95 6.12
C TYR A 186 11.81 12.78 6.96
N SER A 187 11.86 11.92 7.96
CA SER A 187 10.84 11.76 8.99
C SER A 187 11.39 12.19 10.33
N ALA A 188 10.68 13.07 11.02
CA ALA A 188 11.05 13.49 12.37
C ALA A 188 10.43 12.53 13.38
N ASP A 189 11.26 12.10 14.33
CA ASP A 189 10.76 11.56 15.58
C ASP A 189 10.25 12.70 16.47
N GLU A 190 8.99 12.60 16.91
CA GLU A 190 8.35 13.59 17.78
C GLU A 190 8.11 13.08 19.20
N ASP A 191 8.51 11.85 19.52
CA ASP A 191 8.33 11.27 20.84
C ASP A 191 9.40 11.78 21.83
N PHE A 192 9.00 12.74 22.68
CA PHE A 192 9.82 13.30 23.74
C PHE A 192 9.95 12.40 24.98
N VAL A 193 9.40 11.22 24.98
CA VAL A 193 9.44 10.29 26.11
C VAL A 193 10.40 9.17 25.77
N SER A 194 11.57 9.19 26.39
CA SER A 194 12.55 8.10 26.35
C SER A 194 11.97 6.87 27.07
N ASP A 195 11.14 6.12 26.37
CA ASP A 195 10.86 4.74 26.69
C ASP A 195 11.45 3.88 25.57
N SER A 196 11.91 2.72 25.86
CA SER A 196 12.84 1.85 25.15
C SER A 196 12.45 1.40 23.73
N ASN A 197 11.68 2.20 22.98
CA ASN A 197 11.34 2.09 21.58
C ASN A 197 11.58 3.44 20.88
N ASP A 198 12.74 4.05 21.11
CA ASP A 198 13.13 5.29 20.41
C ASP A 198 13.26 4.98 18.92
N ARG A 199 12.26 5.38 18.13
CA ARG A 199 12.43 5.53 16.68
C ARG A 199 13.41 6.68 16.46
N ASP A 200 14.48 6.41 15.78
CA ASP A 200 15.37 7.45 15.30
C ASP A 200 14.72 8.23 14.15
N ASN A 201 15.29 9.40 13.82
CA ASN A 201 14.84 10.15 12.66
C ASN A 201 15.14 9.36 11.39
N GLY A 202 14.10 9.15 10.57
CA GLY A 202 14.23 8.37 9.36
C GLY A 202 14.60 9.20 8.12
N TYR A 203 15.23 8.54 7.17
CA TYR A 203 15.67 9.14 5.92
C TYR A 203 15.32 8.25 4.74
N GLY A 204 15.05 8.85 3.59
CA GLY A 204 14.78 8.07 2.40
C GLY A 204 15.20 8.80 1.12
N ALA A 205 15.48 8.00 0.11
CA ALA A 205 15.81 8.49 -1.23
C ALA A 205 15.25 7.54 -2.29
N SER A 206 14.71 8.09 -3.37
CA SER A 206 14.36 7.29 -4.54
C SER A 206 14.80 7.96 -5.83
N LEU A 207 15.15 7.14 -6.81
CA LEU A 207 15.49 7.56 -8.16
C LEU A 207 14.75 6.68 -9.16
N MET A 208 13.93 7.29 -10.01
CA MET A 208 13.24 6.63 -11.11
C MET A 208 13.79 7.11 -12.45
N TYR A 209 14.20 6.19 -13.30
CA TYR A 209 14.52 6.42 -14.70
C TYR A 209 13.30 6.12 -15.58
N ASN A 210 12.78 7.14 -16.27
CA ASN A 210 11.61 7.02 -17.13
C ASN A 210 11.79 7.82 -18.43
N PRO A 211 12.43 7.24 -19.45
CA PRO A 211 12.69 7.92 -20.72
C PRO A 211 11.44 8.06 -21.63
N GLY A 212 10.28 7.60 -21.20
CA GLY A 212 9.04 7.69 -21.98
C GLY A 212 8.93 6.72 -23.15
N ASN A 213 9.87 5.80 -23.30
CA ASN A 213 9.90 4.80 -24.39
C ASN A 213 9.24 3.48 -24.03
N GLY A 214 8.62 3.39 -22.85
CA GLY A 214 7.97 2.17 -22.34
C GLY A 214 8.85 1.36 -21.37
N PHE A 215 10.12 1.70 -21.19
CA PHE A 215 10.97 1.14 -20.17
C PHE A 215 11.05 2.09 -18.96
N THR A 216 11.00 1.53 -17.75
CA THR A 216 11.30 2.26 -16.51
C THR A 216 12.15 1.40 -15.59
N ALA A 217 12.99 2.04 -14.79
CA ALA A 217 13.73 1.38 -13.70
C ALA A 217 13.88 2.34 -12.53
N GLY A 218 13.75 1.84 -11.32
CA GLY A 218 13.81 2.62 -10.08
C GLY A 218 14.60 1.92 -9.00
N ILE A 219 15.17 2.72 -8.09
CA ILE A 219 15.78 2.27 -6.84
C ILE A 219 15.33 3.20 -5.72
N ALA A 220 15.07 2.67 -4.54
CA ALA A 220 14.74 3.44 -3.34
C ALA A 220 15.41 2.83 -2.11
N LEU A 221 15.79 3.72 -1.20
CA LEU A 221 16.25 3.42 0.14
C LEU A 221 15.31 4.12 1.12
N ASP A 222 14.89 3.41 2.16
CA ASP A 222 14.06 3.86 3.26
C ASP A 222 14.74 3.37 4.54
N ASP A 223 15.18 4.29 5.38
CA ASP A 223 15.97 4.06 6.58
C ASP A 223 15.22 4.65 7.77
N ASP A 224 14.82 3.81 8.73
CA ASP A 224 14.06 4.13 9.94
C ASP A 224 12.73 4.89 9.72
N MET A 225 12.11 4.77 8.54
CA MET A 225 10.82 5.42 8.27
C MET A 225 9.64 4.46 8.29
N SER A 226 9.78 3.31 7.62
CA SER A 226 8.69 2.36 7.41
C SER A 226 8.75 1.20 8.40
N ILE A 227 9.96 0.77 8.71
CA ILE A 227 10.30 -0.24 9.72
C ILE A 227 11.40 0.31 10.62
N ASP A 228 11.67 -0.34 11.75
CA ASP A 228 12.89 -0.14 12.52
C ASP A 228 13.99 -0.90 11.80
N GLY A 229 14.77 -0.17 10.96
CA GLY A 229 15.77 -0.73 10.06
C GLY A 229 15.71 -0.15 8.64
N GLU A 230 16.26 -0.86 7.65
CA GLU A 230 16.45 -0.36 6.29
C GLU A 230 15.64 -1.16 5.25
N ILE A 231 15.01 -0.48 4.29
CA ILE A 231 14.41 -1.10 3.11
C ILE A 231 15.15 -0.62 1.86
N LEU A 232 15.75 -1.55 1.13
CA LEU A 232 16.30 -1.33 -0.21
C LEU A 232 15.39 -1.97 -1.25
N ARG A 233 14.81 -1.15 -2.14
CA ARG A 233 13.89 -1.60 -3.19
C ARG A 233 14.40 -1.25 -4.57
N GLY A 234 14.32 -2.20 -5.50
CA GLY A 234 14.58 -2.02 -6.93
C GLY A 234 13.36 -2.40 -7.77
N SER A 235 13.04 -1.65 -8.82
CA SER A 235 11.94 -1.97 -9.73
C SER A 235 12.30 -1.75 -11.19
N ALA A 236 11.68 -2.51 -12.09
CA ALA A 236 11.77 -2.27 -13.53
C ALA A 236 10.47 -2.68 -14.22
N THR A 237 10.07 -1.93 -15.24
CA THR A 237 8.95 -2.31 -16.13
C THR A 237 9.29 -2.10 -17.59
N ILE A 238 8.65 -2.91 -18.46
CA ILE A 238 8.73 -2.76 -19.90
C ILE A 238 7.35 -2.90 -20.54
N ASP A 239 6.93 -1.90 -21.29
CA ASP A 239 5.72 -1.93 -22.12
C ASP A 239 6.08 -2.41 -23.53
N LEU A 240 5.81 -3.67 -23.80
CA LEU A 240 6.14 -4.30 -25.09
C LEU A 240 5.35 -3.72 -26.26
N SER A 241 4.24 -3.03 -26.03
CA SER A 241 3.50 -2.34 -27.08
C SER A 241 4.29 -1.24 -27.77
N LYS A 242 5.33 -0.73 -27.12
CA LYS A 242 6.26 0.26 -27.71
C LYS A 242 7.27 -0.35 -28.67
N TYR A 243 7.48 -1.67 -28.61
CA TYR A 243 8.50 -2.39 -29.36
C TYR A 243 7.92 -3.48 -30.28
N SER A 244 6.65 -3.86 -30.06
CA SER A 244 5.99 -4.95 -30.79
C SER A 244 4.47 -4.72 -30.88
N ALA A 245 3.76 -5.62 -31.58
CA ALA A 245 2.30 -5.58 -31.67
C ALA A 245 1.58 -6.13 -30.43
N TYR A 246 2.32 -6.60 -29.42
CA TYR A 246 1.73 -7.21 -28.21
C TYR A 246 1.49 -6.14 -27.15
N PRO A 247 0.23 -5.89 -26.72
CA PRO A 247 -0.11 -4.89 -25.71
C PRO A 247 0.14 -5.43 -24.28
N VAL A 248 1.37 -5.85 -23.99
CA VAL A 248 1.77 -6.44 -22.72
C VAL A 248 2.78 -5.53 -22.01
N LYS A 249 2.50 -5.21 -20.75
CA LYS A 249 3.46 -4.61 -19.82
C LYS A 249 3.93 -5.69 -18.85
N LEU A 250 5.25 -5.83 -18.69
CA LEU A 250 5.89 -6.69 -17.70
C LEU A 250 6.51 -5.83 -16.61
N GLY A 251 6.54 -6.34 -15.39
CA GLY A 251 7.17 -5.70 -14.24
C GLY A 251 7.92 -6.70 -13.37
N ALA A 252 8.99 -6.23 -12.74
CA ALA A 252 9.72 -6.93 -11.69
C ALA A 252 10.13 -5.93 -10.61
N LEU A 253 9.95 -6.31 -9.34
CA LEU A 253 10.37 -5.58 -8.16
C LEU A 253 11.07 -6.58 -7.23
N TYR A 254 12.20 -6.16 -6.67
CA TYR A 254 12.91 -6.87 -5.62
C TYR A 254 13.16 -5.92 -4.47
N GLN A 255 13.03 -6.42 -3.26
CA GLN A 255 13.19 -5.68 -2.03
C GLN A 255 13.96 -6.52 -1.02
N GLN A 256 14.84 -5.87 -0.27
CA GLN A 256 15.41 -6.36 0.97
C GLN A 256 14.99 -5.41 2.09
N ALA A 257 14.53 -5.98 3.20
CA ALA A 257 14.20 -5.25 4.42
C ALA A 257 15.05 -5.83 5.56
N ASP A 258 16.00 -5.06 6.05
CA ASP A 258 16.90 -5.40 7.14
C ASP A 258 16.31 -4.80 8.43
N TYR A 259 15.78 -5.66 9.29
CA TYR A 259 15.14 -5.25 10.55
C TYR A 259 16.16 -5.22 11.67
N ASP A 260 16.13 -4.20 12.50
CA ASP A 260 17.00 -4.09 13.66
C ASP A 260 16.81 -5.25 14.65
N GLY A 261 17.83 -6.12 14.72
CA GLY A 261 17.84 -7.26 15.63
C GLY A 261 17.02 -8.49 15.19
N ALA A 262 16.61 -8.54 13.92
CA ALA A 262 15.95 -9.69 13.30
C ALA A 262 16.69 -10.12 12.03
N ASP A 263 16.14 -11.06 11.26
CA ASP A 263 16.72 -11.47 9.98
C ASP A 263 16.27 -10.55 8.83
N GLU A 264 17.00 -10.57 7.72
CA GLU A 264 16.66 -9.83 6.51
C GLU A 264 15.46 -10.50 5.80
N GLU A 265 14.44 -9.72 5.46
CA GLU A 265 13.32 -10.14 4.61
C GLU A 265 13.66 -9.88 3.14
N ASP A 266 13.52 -10.89 2.30
CA ASP A 266 13.66 -10.79 0.84
C ASP A 266 12.30 -10.88 0.16
N GLY A 267 11.95 -9.87 -0.65
CA GLY A 267 10.69 -9.80 -1.38
C GLY A 267 10.86 -9.71 -2.89
N LEU A 268 10.14 -10.52 -3.65
CA LEU A 268 10.10 -10.50 -5.12
C LEU A 268 8.68 -10.38 -5.63
N ILE A 269 8.42 -9.42 -6.53
CA ILE A 269 7.17 -9.32 -7.29
C ILE A 269 7.47 -9.40 -8.78
N ILE A 270 6.76 -10.28 -9.48
CA ILE A 270 6.75 -10.33 -10.95
C ILE A 270 5.32 -10.13 -11.44
N SER A 271 5.12 -9.23 -12.40
CA SER A 271 3.81 -8.94 -12.94
C SER A 271 3.77 -8.89 -14.46
N ALA A 272 2.59 -9.23 -14.99
CA ALA A 272 2.26 -9.06 -16.39
C ALA A 272 0.85 -8.49 -16.52
N LYS A 273 0.68 -7.43 -17.32
CA LYS A 273 -0.63 -6.84 -17.62
C LYS A 273 -0.80 -6.70 -19.13
N MET A 274 -1.92 -7.19 -19.67
CA MET A 274 -2.20 -7.19 -21.09
C MET A 274 -3.51 -6.47 -21.39
N GLY A 275 -3.48 -5.53 -22.35
CA GLY A 275 -4.67 -4.94 -22.93
C GLY A 275 -5.39 -5.94 -23.84
N LEU A 276 -6.70 -6.05 -23.69
CA LEU A 276 -7.52 -6.94 -24.48
C LEU A 276 -8.11 -6.19 -25.69
N ALA A 277 -7.79 -6.67 -26.89
CA ALA A 277 -8.41 -6.20 -28.11
C ALA A 277 -9.86 -6.74 -28.25
N ASN A 278 -10.65 -6.09 -29.12
CA ASN A 278 -12.03 -6.50 -29.46
C ASN A 278 -13.10 -6.30 -28.36
N PHE A 279 -12.80 -5.57 -27.31
CA PHE A 279 -13.81 -5.05 -26.39
C PHE A 279 -14.27 -3.65 -26.84
N ALA A 280 -15.55 -3.32 -26.59
CA ALA A 280 -16.10 -2.00 -26.91
C ALA A 280 -15.47 -0.87 -26.09
N ARG A 281 -14.87 -1.20 -24.96
CA ARG A 281 -14.18 -0.31 -24.02
C ARG A 281 -12.87 -0.94 -23.57
N PRO A 282 -11.91 -0.16 -23.03
CA PRO A 282 -10.67 -0.70 -22.52
C PRO A 282 -10.90 -1.83 -21.51
N ALA A 283 -10.26 -2.96 -21.78
CA ALA A 283 -10.27 -4.12 -20.90
C ALA A 283 -8.83 -4.63 -20.76
N THR A 284 -8.50 -5.15 -19.58
CA THR A 284 -7.18 -5.72 -19.31
C THR A 284 -7.30 -7.04 -18.56
N VAL A 285 -6.30 -7.88 -18.71
CA VAL A 285 -6.04 -9.02 -17.84
C VAL A 285 -4.66 -8.86 -17.23
N TYR A 286 -4.48 -9.31 -15.99
CA TYR A 286 -3.19 -9.27 -15.31
C TYR A 286 -2.92 -10.55 -14.55
N LEU A 287 -1.64 -10.84 -14.37
CA LEU A 287 -1.11 -11.90 -13.50
C LEU A 287 0.01 -11.29 -12.66
N GLN A 288 0.02 -11.60 -11.38
CA GLN A 288 1.08 -11.21 -10.46
C GLN A 288 1.46 -12.40 -9.60
N TYR A 289 2.75 -12.54 -9.37
CA TYR A 289 3.34 -13.48 -8.43
C TYR A 289 4.20 -12.69 -7.44
N ASN A 290 4.00 -12.94 -6.15
CA ASN A 290 4.84 -12.43 -5.08
C ASN A 290 5.50 -13.63 -4.38
N LYS A 291 6.75 -13.46 -3.96
CA LYS A 291 7.45 -14.35 -3.05
C LYS A 291 8.11 -13.50 -1.98
N THR A 292 8.02 -13.96 -0.73
CA THR A 292 8.70 -13.32 0.40
C THR A 292 9.38 -14.41 1.22
N GLU A 293 10.62 -14.19 1.57
CA GLU A 293 11.42 -15.04 2.48
C GLU A 293 11.67 -14.25 3.77
N ASN A 294 11.61 -14.91 4.91
CA ASN A 294 11.76 -14.33 6.25
C ASN A 294 10.77 -13.17 6.52
N LEU A 295 9.48 -13.37 6.29
CA LEU A 295 8.42 -12.40 6.56
C LEU A 295 8.62 -11.65 7.90
N SER A 296 8.63 -10.30 7.85
CA SER A 296 8.86 -9.42 9.01
C SER A 296 10.17 -9.69 9.75
N GLY A 297 11.19 -10.19 9.07
CA GLY A 297 12.47 -10.54 9.67
C GLY A 297 12.43 -11.79 10.54
N LEU A 298 11.42 -12.64 10.40
CA LEU A 298 11.30 -13.90 11.11
C LEU A 298 11.85 -15.04 10.25
N ASN A 299 12.95 -15.62 10.69
CA ASN A 299 13.65 -16.71 9.97
C ASN A 299 12.71 -17.89 9.69
N GLY A 300 12.69 -18.38 8.44
CA GLY A 300 11.87 -19.50 8.02
C GLY A 300 10.38 -19.18 7.85
N ASN A 301 9.99 -17.93 7.96
CA ASN A 301 8.64 -17.49 7.60
C ASN A 301 8.62 -17.07 6.14
N ASP A 302 8.10 -17.91 5.27
CA ASP A 302 8.10 -17.69 3.83
C ASP A 302 6.67 -17.59 3.30
N SER A 303 6.44 -16.81 2.25
CA SER A 303 5.15 -16.79 1.57
C SER A 303 5.25 -16.70 0.06
N ASP A 304 4.27 -17.31 -0.59
CA ASP A 304 4.04 -17.26 -2.03
C ASP A 304 2.61 -16.78 -2.33
N GLN A 305 2.46 -15.86 -3.27
CA GLN A 305 1.15 -15.40 -3.71
C GLN A 305 1.05 -15.41 -5.23
N VAL A 306 -0.08 -15.88 -5.76
CA VAL A 306 -0.42 -15.76 -7.17
C VAL A 306 -1.82 -15.18 -7.34
N VAL A 307 -1.94 -14.14 -8.18
CA VAL A 307 -3.22 -13.48 -8.46
C VAL A 307 -3.41 -13.30 -9.96
N LEU A 308 -4.54 -13.77 -10.47
CA LEU A 308 -5.04 -13.52 -11.82
C LEU A 308 -6.25 -12.59 -11.71
N GLY A 309 -6.26 -11.51 -12.48
CA GLY A 309 -7.39 -10.61 -12.48
C GLY A 309 -7.55 -9.85 -13.79
N GLY A 310 -8.55 -8.99 -13.82
CA GLY A 310 -8.81 -8.16 -14.98
C GLY A 310 -9.73 -6.99 -14.67
N THR A 311 -9.74 -6.03 -15.60
CA THR A 311 -10.55 -4.82 -15.49
C THR A 311 -11.34 -4.57 -16.77
N TYR A 312 -12.49 -3.93 -16.65
CA TYR A 312 -13.29 -3.42 -17.75
C TYR A 312 -13.77 -2.00 -17.45
N SER A 313 -13.37 -1.04 -18.28
CA SER A 313 -13.73 0.37 -18.12
C SER A 313 -15.05 0.68 -18.82
N PHE A 314 -16.14 0.82 -18.07
CA PHE A 314 -17.42 1.30 -18.65
C PHE A 314 -17.31 2.76 -19.12
N LYS A 315 -16.57 3.55 -18.34
CA LYS A 315 -16.18 4.95 -18.60
C LYS A 315 -14.79 5.17 -18.03
N ASP A 316 -14.17 6.31 -18.34
CA ASP A 316 -12.84 6.67 -17.83
C ASP A 316 -12.77 6.72 -16.30
N ASN A 317 -13.91 6.92 -15.65
CA ASN A 317 -14.05 7.01 -14.21
C ASN A 317 -14.92 5.90 -13.58
N MET A 318 -15.23 4.84 -14.32
CA MET A 318 -16.04 3.72 -13.83
C MET A 318 -15.46 2.39 -14.34
N ILE A 319 -14.89 1.61 -13.45
CA ILE A 319 -14.11 0.42 -13.76
C ILE A 319 -14.68 -0.77 -12.98
N ALA A 320 -14.99 -1.87 -13.68
CA ALA A 320 -15.25 -3.15 -13.04
C ALA A 320 -13.94 -3.93 -12.89
N HIS A 321 -13.82 -4.63 -11.78
CA HIS A 321 -12.72 -5.51 -11.44
C HIS A 321 -13.23 -6.93 -11.19
N ALA A 322 -12.45 -7.94 -11.55
CA ALA A 322 -12.65 -9.31 -11.13
C ALA A 322 -11.29 -9.98 -10.99
N TYR A 323 -11.16 -10.83 -9.99
CA TYR A 323 -9.90 -11.48 -9.67
C TYR A 323 -10.11 -12.79 -8.91
N ILE A 324 -9.06 -13.61 -8.95
CA ILE A 324 -8.91 -14.83 -8.17
C ILE A 324 -7.44 -14.93 -7.77
N GLY A 325 -7.17 -15.38 -6.57
CA GLY A 325 -5.81 -15.55 -6.10
C GLY A 325 -5.71 -16.52 -4.94
N GLN A 326 -4.48 -16.85 -4.62
CA GLN A 326 -4.10 -17.65 -3.47
C GLN A 326 -2.78 -17.10 -2.91
N ASN A 327 -2.68 -17.10 -1.61
CA ASN A 327 -1.46 -16.88 -0.84
C ASN A 327 -1.27 -18.09 0.09
N SER A 328 -0.06 -18.58 0.17
CA SER A 328 0.34 -19.66 1.08
C SER A 328 1.59 -19.23 1.80
N ALA A 329 1.67 -19.49 3.10
CA ALA A 329 2.83 -19.15 3.91
C ALA A 329 3.18 -20.28 4.87
N ASP A 330 4.47 -20.61 4.93
CA ASP A 330 5.09 -21.46 5.93
C ASP A 330 5.60 -20.56 7.06
N LEU A 331 5.28 -20.86 8.32
CA LEU A 331 5.54 -20.01 9.46
C LEU A 331 6.25 -20.80 10.57
N ASP A 332 7.57 -20.71 10.58
CA ASP A 332 8.41 -21.39 11.57
C ASP A 332 8.49 -20.63 12.90
N ASN A 333 8.16 -19.34 12.90
CA ASN A 333 8.30 -18.45 14.05
C ASN A 333 7.12 -17.47 14.19
N GLY A 334 6.94 -16.90 15.38
CA GLY A 334 5.93 -15.86 15.63
C GLY A 334 4.50 -16.36 15.84
N LEU A 335 4.27 -17.68 15.77
CA LEU A 335 3.00 -18.27 16.14
C LEU A 335 3.01 -18.77 17.58
N PHE A 336 1.82 -18.86 18.17
CA PHE A 336 1.64 -19.46 19.49
C PHE A 336 0.29 -20.17 19.62
N ILE A 337 0.23 -21.10 20.57
CA ILE A 337 -0.99 -21.76 21.00
C ILE A 337 -1.22 -21.42 22.47
N VAL A 338 -2.44 -20.99 22.79
CA VAL A 338 -2.85 -20.78 24.19
C VAL A 338 -3.55 -22.04 24.67
N ARG A 339 -2.92 -22.76 25.61
CA ARG A 339 -3.60 -23.87 26.31
C ARG A 339 -4.54 -23.30 27.33
N ASP A 340 -5.82 -23.64 27.22
CA ASP A 340 -6.82 -23.31 28.24
C ASP A 340 -6.40 -23.88 29.61
N ALA A 341 -6.26 -23.01 30.58
CA ALA A 341 -6.09 -23.45 31.96
C ALA A 341 -7.44 -23.99 32.45
N GLU A 342 -7.47 -25.21 33.01
CA GLU A 342 -8.65 -25.80 33.65
C GLU A 342 -9.20 -24.97 34.85
N THR A 343 -8.55 -23.87 35.20
CA THR A 343 -8.90 -22.98 36.32
C THR A 343 -8.51 -21.54 36.01
N ASP A 344 -9.40 -20.61 36.09
CA ASP A 344 -9.41 -19.12 36.28
C ASP A 344 -8.02 -18.35 36.21
N GLN A 345 -7.04 -18.92 35.57
CA GLN A 345 -5.70 -18.36 35.31
C GLN A 345 -5.52 -18.18 33.79
N ALA A 346 -4.78 -17.16 33.40
CA ALA A 346 -4.40 -16.98 31.99
C ALA A 346 -3.77 -18.27 31.43
N GLY A 347 -4.22 -18.72 30.26
CA GLY A 347 -3.71 -19.91 29.60
C GLY A 347 -2.19 -19.81 29.38
N GLU A 348 -1.51 -20.95 29.34
CA GLU A 348 -0.08 -21.02 29.01
C GLU A 348 0.10 -20.73 27.51
N VAL A 349 0.90 -19.72 27.17
CA VAL A 349 1.27 -19.39 25.80
C VAL A 349 2.49 -20.24 25.43
N ILE A 350 2.39 -21.00 24.34
CA ILE A 350 3.44 -21.91 23.87
C ILE A 350 3.78 -21.56 22.44
N ASP A 351 5.06 -21.40 22.13
CA ASP A 351 5.54 -21.16 20.79
C ASP A 351 5.10 -22.27 19.83
N ALA A 352 4.66 -21.87 18.64
CA ALA A 352 4.15 -22.75 17.61
C ALA A 352 4.75 -22.38 16.25
N ARG A 353 4.70 -23.33 15.34
CA ARG A 353 4.91 -23.16 13.90
C ARG A 353 3.64 -23.55 13.15
N GLY A 354 3.56 -23.24 11.86
CA GLY A 354 2.39 -23.64 11.11
C GLY A 354 2.35 -23.14 9.67
N ASP A 355 1.21 -23.39 9.06
CA ASP A 355 0.95 -23.03 7.68
C ASP A 355 -0.28 -22.11 7.63
N ALA A 356 -0.23 -21.09 6.77
CA ALA A 356 -1.31 -20.15 6.56
C ALA A 356 -1.67 -20.07 5.07
N ASP A 357 -2.92 -20.37 4.75
CA ASP A 357 -3.43 -20.35 3.38
C ASP A 357 -4.62 -19.38 3.26
N VAL A 358 -4.60 -18.51 2.25
CA VAL A 358 -5.72 -17.65 1.89
C VAL A 358 -6.07 -17.84 0.43
N PHE A 359 -7.30 -18.21 0.16
CA PHE A 359 -7.87 -18.19 -1.18
C PHE A 359 -8.97 -17.14 -1.24
N ALA A 360 -8.96 -16.28 -2.27
CA ALA A 360 -10.06 -15.37 -2.50
C ALA A 360 -10.37 -15.20 -3.98
N ILE A 361 -11.69 -15.13 -4.26
CA ILE A 361 -12.24 -14.75 -5.56
C ILE A 361 -13.23 -13.61 -5.35
N GLY A 362 -13.11 -12.56 -6.15
CA GLY A 362 -13.95 -11.38 -5.97
C GLY A 362 -14.20 -10.60 -7.24
N ALA A 363 -15.17 -9.72 -7.14
CA ALA A 363 -15.49 -8.74 -8.17
C ALA A 363 -16.03 -7.46 -7.55
N GLY A 364 -15.78 -6.34 -8.21
CA GLY A 364 -16.22 -5.04 -7.69
C GLY A 364 -16.32 -3.95 -8.72
N LEU A 365 -16.75 -2.79 -8.24
CA LEU A 365 -16.92 -1.58 -9.03
C LEU A 365 -16.18 -0.43 -8.37
N GLU A 366 -15.32 0.20 -9.16
CA GLU A 366 -14.60 1.43 -8.81
C GLU A 366 -15.22 2.62 -9.52
N TYR A 367 -15.45 3.70 -8.79
CA TYR A 367 -15.91 4.99 -9.31
C TYR A 367 -15.02 6.11 -8.81
N LEU A 368 -14.46 6.88 -9.76
CA LEU A 368 -13.64 8.07 -9.51
C LEU A 368 -14.48 9.33 -9.74
N PHE A 369 -14.38 10.32 -8.87
CA PHE A 369 -15.13 11.60 -8.97
C PHE A 369 -14.28 12.81 -8.60
#